data_f77b29203ff6735ee656e69c98aae97b
#
_entry.id   f77b29203ff6735ee656e69c98aae97b
#
_cell.length_a   1.000
_cell.length_b   1.000
_cell.length_c   1.000
_cell.angle_alpha   90.00
_cell.angle_beta   90.00
_cell.angle_gamma   90.00
#
_symmetry.space_group_name_H-M   'P 1'
#
loop_
_entity.id
_entity.type
_entity.pdbx_description
1 polymer ?
#
loop_
_entity_poly.entity_id
_entity_poly.type
_entity_poly.pdbx_seq_one_letter_code
_entity_poly.pdbx_strand_id
1 'polypeptide(L)'
;MIRKFFLTVLLAGLAFSVSAQPSERSSKRVNVIVDNDLCGDGDGLFHLVHQLLCSSSDVKGIVGAHLGTGRHWGGSESENKLNNAEISVSRANEILELLGMTGTTVVKAGAPGPMTNPDTPIESEGARLIIEEAKKATPQKPLYLLFGGPLTDIASAWIMDPSISENVILIWIGGQEYDFGHPFPQEHYKGNNLVEYNLRLDVNAARTVFNESDLTIWQIPRDVYRQALYSMAEMEDKIAPMGKIGEYLCGKLGAFAKMADTYVLGDSPLCLISTLTTTFEPGAASSFYEVTKAPHITETGLYDFSKPNREIIVYKTIDTRLLFSDMESRFRLATR
;
A
#
# COMPACT_ATOMS: atom_id res chain seq x y z
N MET A 1 23.10 72.74 39.74
CA MET A 1 22.28 71.63 40.22
C MET A 1 21.53 71.08 39.04
N ILE A 2 22.10 70.02 38.36
CA ILE A 2 21.54 69.42 37.12
C ILE A 2 20.93 68.12 37.55
N ARG A 3 19.59 67.98 37.48
CA ARG A 3 18.86 66.68 37.67
C ARG A 3 18.88 65.88 36.37
N LYS A 4 19.52 64.71 36.43
CA LYS A 4 19.47 63.75 35.38
C LYS A 4 18.17 62.95 35.53
N PHE A 5 17.29 62.97 34.50
CA PHE A 5 16.16 62.07 34.34
C PHE A 5 16.67 60.78 33.65
N PHE A 6 16.53 59.66 34.34
CA PHE A 6 16.68 58.34 33.72
C PHE A 6 15.32 57.92 33.18
N LEU A 7 15.24 57.76 31.83
CA LEU A 7 14.08 57.24 31.17
C LEU A 7 14.31 55.71 31.01
N THR A 8 13.55 54.93 31.78
CA THR A 8 13.58 53.47 31.67
C THR A 8 12.59 53.06 30.57
N VAL A 9 13.09 52.64 29.42
CA VAL A 9 12.28 52.09 28.35
C VAL A 9 12.03 50.59 28.64
N LEU A 10 10.79 50.26 28.98
CA LEU A 10 10.34 48.90 29.15
C LEU A 10 10.03 48.32 27.72
N LEU A 11 10.93 47.49 27.16
CA LEU A 11 10.62 46.71 25.98
C LEU A 11 9.75 45.52 26.40
N ALA A 12 8.44 45.61 26.15
CA ALA A 12 7.54 44.47 26.21
C ALA A 12 7.74 43.66 24.94
N GLY A 13 8.48 42.54 25.01
CA GLY A 13 8.61 41.58 23.97
C GLY A 13 7.29 40.81 23.79
N LEU A 14 6.51 41.16 22.78
CA LEU A 14 5.40 40.35 22.30
C LEU A 14 6.00 39.13 21.56
N ALA A 15 6.06 38.00 22.25
CA ALA A 15 6.32 36.72 21.63
C ALA A 15 5.08 36.33 20.80
N PHE A 16 5.11 36.58 19.49
CA PHE A 16 4.17 35.98 18.57
C PHE A 16 4.52 34.49 18.45
N SER A 17 3.79 33.65 19.17
CA SER A 17 3.74 32.23 18.85
C SER A 17 2.97 32.09 17.55
N VAL A 18 3.71 31.97 16.44
CA VAL A 18 3.16 31.48 15.16
C VAL A 18 2.87 30.02 15.35
N SER A 19 1.67 29.68 15.80
CA SER A 19 1.17 28.32 15.62
C SER A 19 0.94 28.15 14.12
N ALA A 20 1.84 27.43 13.47
CA ALA A 20 1.61 27.00 12.11
C ALA A 20 0.41 26.02 12.15
N GLN A 21 -0.78 26.55 11.91
CA GLN A 21 -1.92 25.68 11.60
C GLN A 21 -1.54 24.89 10.35
N PRO A 22 -1.78 23.54 10.32
CA PRO A 22 -1.63 22.79 9.10
C PRO A 22 -2.47 23.49 8.04
N SER A 23 -1.83 23.94 6.95
CA SER A 23 -2.56 24.53 5.83
C SER A 23 -3.67 23.54 5.45
N GLU A 24 -4.92 24.03 5.38
CA GLU A 24 -6.02 23.28 4.79
C GLU A 24 -5.61 22.93 3.35
N ARG A 25 -5.03 21.76 3.18
CA ARG A 25 -4.71 21.23 1.85
C ARG A 25 -6.04 20.94 1.16
N SER A 26 -6.16 21.48 -0.04
CA SER A 26 -7.30 21.33 -0.93
C SER A 26 -8.00 19.97 -0.81
N SER A 27 -9.31 20.00 -0.69
CA SER A 27 -10.24 18.90 -0.39
C SER A 27 -10.41 17.82 -1.46
N LYS A 28 -9.54 17.73 -2.46
CA LYS A 28 -9.60 16.63 -3.44
C LYS A 28 -8.95 15.38 -2.85
N ARG A 29 -9.74 14.64 -2.07
CA ARG A 29 -9.32 13.36 -1.53
C ARG A 29 -9.51 12.27 -2.58
N VAL A 30 -8.50 11.42 -2.70
CA VAL A 30 -8.54 10.18 -3.49
C VAL A 30 -9.22 9.12 -2.65
N ASN A 31 -10.31 8.53 -3.15
CA ASN A 31 -10.97 7.42 -2.47
C ASN A 31 -10.16 6.15 -2.64
N VAL A 32 -9.82 5.47 -1.56
CA VAL A 32 -9.03 4.24 -1.60
C VAL A 32 -9.63 3.14 -0.71
N ILE A 33 -9.48 1.88 -1.13
CA ILE A 33 -9.51 0.70 -0.26
C ILE A 33 -8.09 0.14 -0.24
N VAL A 34 -7.60 -0.17 0.95
CA VAL A 34 -6.35 -0.90 1.16
C VAL A 34 -6.70 -2.37 1.35
N ASP A 35 -6.19 -3.23 0.48
CA ASP A 35 -6.29 -4.69 0.59
C ASP A 35 -4.86 -5.24 0.70
N ASN A 36 -4.52 -5.80 1.86
CA ASN A 36 -3.12 -6.11 2.13
C ASN A 36 -2.99 -7.28 3.11
N ASP A 37 -1.98 -8.12 2.88
CA ASP A 37 -1.62 -9.23 3.74
C ASP A 37 -0.80 -8.78 4.97
N LEU A 38 -1.38 -7.86 5.77
CA LEU A 38 -0.75 -7.23 6.94
C LEU A 38 -0.18 -8.23 7.96
N CYS A 39 -0.56 -9.49 7.86
CA CYS A 39 0.03 -10.60 8.63
C CYS A 39 1.36 -11.10 8.05
N GLY A 40 1.80 -10.56 6.90
CA GLY A 40 3.07 -10.83 6.25
C GLY A 40 4.28 -10.25 6.97
N ASP A 41 5.29 -9.88 6.21
CA ASP A 41 6.63 -9.54 6.70
C ASP A 41 6.80 -8.12 7.28
N GLY A 42 5.79 -7.29 7.23
CA GLY A 42 5.73 -6.00 7.92
C GLY A 42 5.71 -4.78 7.00
N ASP A 43 6.09 -4.87 5.73
CA ASP A 43 6.10 -3.72 4.82
C ASP A 43 4.70 -3.16 4.57
N GLY A 44 3.68 -4.02 4.50
CA GLY A 44 2.28 -3.62 4.43
C GLY A 44 1.82 -2.75 5.61
N LEU A 45 2.40 -2.93 6.80
CA LEU A 45 2.10 -2.10 7.98
C LEU A 45 2.61 -0.66 7.80
N PHE A 46 3.81 -0.49 7.23
CA PHE A 46 4.35 0.84 6.88
C PHE A 46 3.48 1.53 5.84
N HIS A 47 3.08 0.79 4.80
CA HIS A 47 2.15 1.31 3.79
C HIS A 47 0.85 1.78 4.43
N LEU A 48 0.21 0.95 5.27
CA LEU A 48 -1.08 1.28 5.90
C LEU A 48 -0.96 2.55 6.75
N VAL A 49 0.07 2.67 7.60
CA VAL A 49 0.30 3.89 8.40
C VAL A 49 0.48 5.11 7.50
N HIS A 50 1.30 5.00 6.44
CA HIS A 50 1.54 6.08 5.50
C HIS A 50 0.24 6.52 4.81
N GLN A 51 -0.56 5.56 4.34
CA GLN A 51 -1.83 5.80 3.66
C GLN A 51 -2.85 6.50 4.57
N LEU A 52 -2.99 6.06 5.83
CA LEU A 52 -3.88 6.65 6.82
C LEU A 52 -3.49 8.09 7.19
N LEU A 53 -2.19 8.37 7.24
CA LEU A 53 -1.66 9.72 7.56
C LEU A 53 -1.62 10.65 6.34
N CYS A 54 -1.86 10.15 5.13
CA CYS A 54 -1.85 10.96 3.93
C CYS A 54 -3.14 11.79 3.81
N SER A 55 -3.05 13.12 3.95
CA SER A 55 -4.21 14.01 3.93
C SER A 55 -4.99 14.02 2.61
N SER A 56 -4.37 13.56 1.51
CA SER A 56 -5.01 13.41 0.21
C SER A 56 -5.81 12.10 0.07
N SER A 57 -5.60 11.15 0.98
CA SER A 57 -6.25 9.85 1.00
C SER A 57 -7.54 9.90 1.81
N ASP A 58 -8.61 9.37 1.23
CA ASP A 58 -9.88 9.07 1.91
C ASP A 58 -10.05 7.55 1.94
N VAL A 59 -9.57 6.92 3.02
CA VAL A 59 -9.58 5.46 3.18
C VAL A 59 -11.00 5.00 3.47
N LYS A 60 -11.66 4.44 2.47
CA LYS A 60 -13.04 3.94 2.54
C LYS A 60 -13.14 2.60 3.25
N GLY A 61 -12.07 1.84 3.26
CA GLY A 61 -11.99 0.59 3.95
C GLY A 61 -10.60 -0.01 3.93
N ILE A 62 -10.39 -0.95 4.85
CA ILE A 62 -9.19 -1.78 4.94
C ILE A 62 -9.66 -3.23 4.89
N VAL A 63 -9.10 -4.00 3.98
CA VAL A 63 -9.33 -5.44 3.84
C VAL A 63 -8.07 -6.18 4.26
N GLY A 64 -8.21 -7.06 5.22
CA GLY A 64 -7.12 -7.93 5.65
C GLY A 64 -7.05 -9.15 4.73
N ALA A 65 -6.03 -9.21 3.87
CA ALA A 65 -5.80 -10.31 2.95
C ALA A 65 -5.12 -11.51 3.63
N HIS A 66 -5.20 -12.67 2.96
CA HIS A 66 -4.54 -13.91 3.38
C HIS A 66 -3.11 -14.05 2.84
N LEU A 67 -2.35 -14.98 3.42
CA LEU A 67 -1.01 -15.41 2.97
C LEU A 67 -1.03 -16.79 2.27
N GLY A 68 -2.12 -17.15 1.60
CA GLY A 68 -2.28 -18.50 1.08
C GLY A 68 -2.14 -19.55 2.19
N THR A 69 -1.26 -20.53 1.99
CA THR A 69 -0.93 -21.57 2.99
C THR A 69 0.28 -21.16 3.86
N GLY A 70 0.80 -19.94 3.67
CA GLY A 70 1.93 -19.40 4.43
C GLY A 70 1.58 -19.15 5.89
N ARG A 71 2.61 -19.12 6.74
CA ARG A 71 2.46 -18.71 8.15
C ARG A 71 2.62 -17.20 8.25
N HIS A 72 1.82 -16.57 9.10
CA HIS A 72 2.01 -15.18 9.49
C HIS A 72 3.35 -14.97 10.20
N TRP A 73 3.89 -13.77 10.09
CA TRP A 73 5.17 -13.39 10.68
C TRP A 73 4.96 -12.61 11.99
N GLY A 74 5.79 -12.89 12.98
CA GLY A 74 5.79 -12.14 14.24
C GLY A 74 4.48 -12.23 15.03
N GLY A 75 3.77 -13.36 14.92
CA GLY A 75 2.48 -13.56 15.56
C GLY A 75 2.55 -13.80 17.06
N SER A 76 1.51 -13.34 17.76
CA SER A 76 1.25 -13.68 19.17
C SER A 76 0.55 -15.05 19.30
N GLU A 77 0.50 -15.59 20.51
CA GLU A 77 -0.23 -16.84 20.78
C GLU A 77 -1.74 -16.73 20.45
N SER A 78 -2.31 -15.53 20.60
CA SER A 78 -3.71 -15.27 20.25
C SER A 78 -3.95 -15.30 18.75
N GLU A 79 -3.02 -14.78 17.93
CA GLU A 79 -3.10 -14.81 16.48
C GLU A 79 -3.04 -16.23 15.91
N ASN A 80 -2.36 -17.17 16.57
CA ASN A 80 -2.28 -18.57 16.13
C ASN A 80 -3.65 -19.30 16.06
N LYS A 81 -4.71 -18.69 16.57
CA LYS A 81 -6.08 -19.21 16.54
C LYS A 81 -6.92 -18.65 15.40
N LEU A 82 -6.39 -17.64 14.70
CA LEU A 82 -7.06 -16.92 13.61
C LEU A 82 -6.54 -17.42 12.27
N ASN A 83 -7.33 -17.26 11.23
CA ASN A 83 -6.79 -17.36 9.87
C ASN A 83 -6.00 -16.08 9.50
N ASN A 84 -5.22 -16.13 8.43
CA ASN A 84 -4.33 -15.02 8.05
C ASN A 84 -5.09 -13.72 7.75
N ALA A 85 -6.27 -13.77 7.14
CA ALA A 85 -7.09 -12.60 6.88
C ALA A 85 -7.56 -11.94 8.18
N GLU A 86 -7.98 -12.74 9.17
CA GLU A 86 -8.36 -12.24 10.51
C GLU A 86 -7.18 -11.65 11.27
N ILE A 87 -5.98 -12.21 11.12
CA ILE A 87 -4.75 -11.63 11.70
C ILE A 87 -4.45 -10.28 11.05
N SER A 88 -4.60 -10.17 9.72
CA SER A 88 -4.44 -8.89 9.02
C SER A 88 -5.43 -7.84 9.52
N VAL A 89 -6.69 -8.22 9.77
CA VAL A 89 -7.70 -7.36 10.40
C VAL A 89 -7.26 -6.92 11.81
N SER A 90 -6.75 -7.85 12.62
CA SER A 90 -6.26 -7.53 13.97
C SER A 90 -5.16 -6.47 13.91
N ARG A 91 -4.18 -6.65 13.04
CA ARG A 91 -3.06 -5.70 12.87
C ARG A 91 -3.50 -4.34 12.33
N ALA A 92 -4.47 -4.30 11.41
CA ALA A 92 -5.07 -3.05 10.97
C ALA A 92 -5.73 -2.28 12.13
N ASN A 93 -6.48 -2.98 12.98
CA ASN A 93 -7.11 -2.38 14.15
C ASN A 93 -6.08 -1.91 15.19
N GLU A 94 -4.98 -2.64 15.41
CA GLU A 94 -3.86 -2.21 16.26
C GLU A 94 -3.26 -0.89 15.76
N ILE A 95 -3.05 -0.75 14.44
CA ILE A 95 -2.55 0.48 13.84
C ILE A 95 -3.55 1.63 14.05
N LEU A 96 -4.83 1.42 13.80
CA LEU A 96 -5.86 2.44 14.02
C LEU A 96 -5.91 2.88 15.49
N GLU A 97 -5.76 1.96 16.43
CA GLU A 97 -5.68 2.29 17.86
C GLU A 97 -4.44 3.11 18.19
N LEU A 98 -3.26 2.69 17.71
CA LEU A 98 -1.99 3.39 17.93
C LEU A 98 -1.99 4.81 17.36
N LEU A 99 -2.71 5.05 16.27
CA LEU A 99 -2.87 6.36 15.63
C LEU A 99 -4.03 7.18 16.22
N GLY A 100 -4.81 6.64 17.17
CA GLY A 100 -6.00 7.29 17.70
C GLY A 100 -7.13 7.44 16.66
N MET A 101 -7.17 6.55 15.67
CA MET A 101 -8.11 6.55 14.54
C MET A 101 -9.15 5.42 14.61
N THR A 102 -9.34 4.80 15.77
CA THR A 102 -10.33 3.73 15.96
C THR A 102 -11.72 4.17 15.49
N GLY A 103 -12.34 3.37 14.64
CA GLY A 103 -13.68 3.65 14.09
C GLY A 103 -13.75 4.72 12.99
N THR A 104 -12.62 5.26 12.53
CA THR A 104 -12.61 6.25 11.43
C THR A 104 -12.76 5.62 10.05
N THR A 105 -12.47 4.32 9.92
CA THR A 105 -12.65 3.54 8.71
C THR A 105 -13.12 2.13 9.02
N VAL A 106 -13.71 1.47 8.04
CA VAL A 106 -14.19 0.09 8.15
C VAL A 106 -13.03 -0.87 7.92
N VAL A 107 -12.90 -1.90 8.78
CA VAL A 107 -11.92 -2.98 8.60
C VAL A 107 -12.68 -4.29 8.43
N LYS A 108 -12.40 -5.04 7.36
CA LYS A 108 -13.06 -6.29 7.00
C LYS A 108 -12.04 -7.38 6.69
N ALA A 109 -12.41 -8.62 7.01
CA ALA A 109 -11.64 -9.77 6.57
C ALA A 109 -11.91 -10.03 5.08
N GLY A 110 -10.84 -10.23 4.34
CA GLY A 110 -10.88 -10.76 2.99
C GLY A 110 -11.12 -12.27 2.97
N ALA A 111 -10.90 -12.88 1.83
CA ALA A 111 -10.95 -14.32 1.66
C ALA A 111 -10.00 -15.04 2.64
N PRO A 112 -10.39 -16.17 3.23
CA PRO A 112 -9.54 -16.89 4.18
C PRO A 112 -8.39 -17.67 3.50
N GLY A 113 -8.38 -17.74 2.18
CA GLY A 113 -7.39 -18.47 1.39
C GLY A 113 -7.61 -18.29 -0.11
N PRO A 114 -6.78 -18.94 -0.97
CA PRO A 114 -6.83 -18.77 -2.41
C PRO A 114 -8.06 -19.41 -3.06
N MET A 115 -8.44 -18.90 -4.23
CA MET A 115 -9.49 -19.46 -5.08
C MET A 115 -9.12 -20.87 -5.55
N THR A 116 -10.09 -21.76 -5.59
CA THR A 116 -9.88 -23.15 -6.05
C THR A 116 -9.80 -23.28 -7.58
N ASN A 117 -10.41 -22.33 -8.30
CA ASN A 117 -10.36 -22.18 -9.76
C ASN A 117 -10.65 -20.72 -10.14
N PRO A 118 -10.38 -20.28 -11.39
CA PRO A 118 -10.54 -18.88 -11.79
C PRO A 118 -11.99 -18.37 -11.86
N ASP A 119 -12.97 -19.26 -11.88
CA ASP A 119 -14.37 -18.92 -12.18
C ASP A 119 -15.26 -18.90 -10.95
N THR A 120 -14.76 -19.36 -9.80
CA THR A 120 -15.56 -19.48 -8.57
C THR A 120 -15.09 -18.48 -7.54
N PRO A 121 -15.88 -17.42 -7.24
CA PRO A 121 -15.50 -16.41 -6.27
C PRO A 121 -15.53 -16.96 -4.84
N ILE A 122 -14.72 -16.38 -3.98
CA ILE A 122 -14.82 -16.57 -2.53
C ILE A 122 -15.59 -15.38 -1.96
N GLU A 123 -16.80 -15.62 -1.49
CA GLU A 123 -17.56 -14.58 -0.80
C GLU A 123 -16.90 -14.22 0.54
N SER A 124 -16.33 -13.01 0.61
CA SER A 124 -15.74 -12.42 1.81
C SER A 124 -16.42 -11.10 2.16
N GLU A 125 -16.23 -10.64 3.40
CA GLU A 125 -16.66 -9.28 3.77
C GLU A 125 -15.83 -8.23 2.98
N GLY A 126 -14.55 -8.52 2.69
CA GLY A 126 -13.66 -7.67 1.90
C GLY A 126 -14.14 -7.50 0.46
N ALA A 127 -14.45 -8.61 -0.23
CA ALA A 127 -14.96 -8.56 -1.60
C ALA A 127 -16.31 -7.81 -1.68
N ARG A 128 -17.19 -7.99 -0.69
CA ARG A 128 -18.46 -7.24 -0.62
C ARG A 128 -18.23 -5.74 -0.39
N LEU A 129 -17.30 -5.36 0.49
CA LEU A 129 -16.92 -3.97 0.72
C LEU A 129 -16.40 -3.31 -0.57
N ILE A 130 -15.57 -4.02 -1.34
CA ILE A 130 -15.09 -3.53 -2.65
C ILE A 130 -16.26 -3.22 -3.57
N ILE A 131 -17.23 -4.13 -3.71
CA ILE A 131 -18.42 -3.93 -4.55
C ILE A 131 -19.24 -2.73 -4.06
N GLU A 132 -19.48 -2.63 -2.75
CA GLU A 132 -20.28 -1.56 -2.16
C GLU A 132 -19.65 -0.18 -2.40
N GLU A 133 -18.35 -0.04 -2.22
CA GLU A 133 -17.63 1.24 -2.43
C GLU A 133 -17.46 1.56 -3.92
N ALA A 134 -17.24 0.55 -4.77
CA ALA A 134 -17.18 0.73 -6.23
C ALA A 134 -18.49 1.29 -6.79
N LYS A 135 -19.64 0.88 -6.27
CA LYS A 135 -20.97 1.42 -6.66
C LYS A 135 -21.20 2.88 -6.28
N LYS A 136 -20.44 3.39 -5.31
CA LYS A 136 -20.49 4.81 -4.90
C LYS A 136 -19.51 5.68 -5.71
N ALA A 137 -18.56 5.05 -6.39
CA ALA A 137 -17.58 5.72 -7.23
C ALA A 137 -18.14 6.05 -8.62
N THR A 138 -17.42 6.88 -9.37
CA THR A 138 -17.72 7.21 -10.75
C THR A 138 -16.45 7.27 -11.58
N PRO A 139 -16.50 7.17 -12.91
CA PRO A 139 -15.32 7.30 -13.76
C PRO A 139 -14.52 8.60 -13.53
N GLN A 140 -15.20 9.70 -13.13
CA GLN A 140 -14.56 11.00 -12.84
C GLN A 140 -13.96 11.06 -11.42
N LYS A 141 -14.42 10.19 -10.51
CA LYS A 141 -13.91 10.02 -9.15
C LYS A 141 -13.85 8.53 -8.83
N PRO A 142 -12.90 7.81 -9.44
CA PRO A 142 -12.80 6.36 -9.27
C PRO A 142 -12.39 6.00 -7.85
N LEU A 143 -12.69 4.76 -7.49
CA LEU A 143 -12.15 4.10 -6.31
C LEU A 143 -10.82 3.46 -6.68
N TYR A 144 -9.76 3.83 -5.98
CA TYR A 144 -8.46 3.16 -6.11
C TYR A 144 -8.41 1.98 -5.15
N LEU A 145 -8.14 0.81 -5.69
CA LEU A 145 -7.97 -0.43 -4.94
C LEU A 145 -6.47 -0.70 -4.82
N LEU A 146 -5.94 -0.59 -3.60
CA LEU A 146 -4.52 -0.67 -3.30
C LEU A 146 -4.20 -2.06 -2.75
N PHE A 147 -3.65 -2.91 -3.61
CA PHE A 147 -3.40 -4.31 -3.30
C PHE A 147 -1.91 -4.55 -3.04
N GLY A 148 -1.56 -4.88 -1.79
CA GLY A 148 -0.23 -5.30 -1.34
C GLY A 148 -0.16 -6.79 -0.99
N GLY A 149 -0.97 -7.61 -1.64
CA GLY A 149 -1.07 -9.04 -1.41
C GLY A 149 -1.68 -9.78 -2.60
N PRO A 150 -2.36 -10.94 -2.37
CA PRO A 150 -3.03 -11.69 -3.42
C PRO A 150 -4.21 -10.92 -4.01
N LEU A 151 -4.60 -11.25 -5.23
CA LEU A 151 -5.74 -10.61 -5.93
C LEU A 151 -7.09 -11.28 -5.63
N THR A 152 -7.19 -12.11 -4.60
CA THR A 152 -8.35 -12.95 -4.32
C THR A 152 -9.64 -12.16 -4.15
N ASP A 153 -9.60 -11.07 -3.36
CA ASP A 153 -10.79 -10.30 -3.05
C ASP A 153 -11.29 -9.49 -4.25
N ILE A 154 -10.39 -8.89 -5.05
CA ILE A 154 -10.81 -8.18 -6.27
C ILE A 154 -11.27 -9.14 -7.38
N ALA A 155 -10.63 -10.29 -7.54
CA ALA A 155 -11.08 -11.31 -8.47
C ALA A 155 -12.48 -11.79 -8.11
N SER A 156 -12.71 -12.09 -6.84
CA SER A 156 -14.02 -12.51 -6.32
C SER A 156 -15.07 -11.41 -6.46
N ALA A 157 -14.73 -10.17 -6.13
CA ALA A 157 -15.62 -9.02 -6.30
C ALA A 157 -16.03 -8.81 -7.76
N TRP A 158 -15.07 -8.93 -8.68
CA TRP A 158 -15.35 -8.80 -10.12
C TRP A 158 -16.22 -9.94 -10.65
N ILE A 159 -15.99 -11.19 -10.25
CA ILE A 159 -16.85 -12.31 -10.65
C ILE A 159 -18.29 -12.12 -10.14
N MET A 160 -18.44 -11.63 -8.90
CA MET A 160 -19.77 -11.38 -8.31
C MET A 160 -20.47 -10.19 -8.94
N ASP A 161 -19.75 -9.15 -9.36
CA ASP A 161 -20.31 -7.95 -9.98
C ASP A 161 -19.30 -7.32 -10.96
N PRO A 162 -19.27 -7.76 -12.23
CA PRO A 162 -18.33 -7.21 -13.22
C PRO A 162 -18.46 -5.72 -13.49
N SER A 163 -19.61 -5.11 -13.18
CA SER A 163 -19.85 -3.67 -13.41
C SER A 163 -18.93 -2.76 -12.59
N ILE A 164 -18.24 -3.28 -11.57
CA ILE A 164 -17.28 -2.51 -10.78
C ILE A 164 -16.12 -1.99 -11.62
N SER A 165 -15.77 -2.67 -12.73
CA SER A 165 -14.68 -2.27 -13.63
C SER A 165 -14.78 -0.85 -14.13
N GLU A 166 -15.98 -0.32 -14.29
CA GLU A 166 -16.22 1.03 -14.80
C GLU A 166 -15.74 2.13 -13.83
N ASN A 167 -15.65 1.82 -12.53
CA ASN A 167 -15.50 2.79 -11.47
C ASN A 167 -14.26 2.57 -10.59
N VAL A 168 -13.44 1.55 -10.87
CA VAL A 168 -12.27 1.22 -10.07
C VAL A 168 -10.96 1.28 -10.86
N ILE A 169 -9.88 1.58 -10.16
CA ILE A 169 -8.51 1.44 -10.65
C ILE A 169 -7.78 0.53 -9.66
N LEU A 170 -7.35 -0.62 -10.13
CA LEU A 170 -6.53 -1.55 -9.35
C LEU A 170 -5.06 -1.12 -9.42
N ILE A 171 -4.45 -0.79 -8.28
CA ILE A 171 -3.00 -0.61 -8.15
C ILE A 171 -2.46 -1.80 -7.37
N TRP A 172 -1.59 -2.58 -7.99
CA TRP A 172 -1.13 -3.84 -7.43
C TRP A 172 0.39 -3.93 -7.32
N ILE A 173 0.86 -4.23 -6.11
CA ILE A 173 2.22 -4.67 -5.84
C ILE A 173 2.27 -6.17 -6.11
N GLY A 174 2.86 -6.57 -7.23
CA GLY A 174 2.96 -7.99 -7.55
C GLY A 174 3.21 -8.31 -9.01
N GLY A 175 3.46 -9.57 -9.25
CA GLY A 175 3.80 -10.11 -10.56
C GLY A 175 5.28 -10.04 -10.90
N GLN A 176 5.65 -10.83 -11.91
CA GLN A 176 7.02 -10.95 -12.39
C GLN A 176 7.45 -9.69 -13.15
N GLU A 177 8.74 -9.63 -13.39
CA GLU A 177 9.42 -8.64 -14.22
C GLU A 177 8.93 -8.72 -15.68
N TYR A 178 8.89 -7.54 -16.32
CA TYR A 178 8.69 -7.42 -17.76
C TYR A 178 10.05 -7.28 -18.46
N ASP A 179 10.19 -7.91 -19.63
CA ASP A 179 11.40 -7.74 -20.45
C ASP A 179 11.36 -6.40 -21.18
N PHE A 180 11.69 -5.34 -20.46
CA PHE A 180 11.89 -4.01 -21.02
C PHE A 180 13.38 -3.72 -21.34
N GLY A 181 14.19 -4.76 -21.57
CA GLY A 181 15.63 -4.63 -21.75
C GLY A 181 16.40 -4.41 -20.45
N HIS A 182 15.83 -4.80 -19.32
CA HIS A 182 16.47 -4.73 -18.01
C HIS A 182 17.59 -5.79 -17.89
N PRO A 183 18.73 -5.43 -17.26
CA PRO A 183 19.88 -6.33 -17.12
C PRO A 183 19.72 -7.45 -16.07
N PHE A 184 18.54 -7.62 -15.46
CA PHE A 184 18.32 -8.69 -14.52
C PHE A 184 17.87 -9.96 -15.24
N PRO A 185 18.78 -10.92 -15.46
CA PRO A 185 18.41 -12.18 -16.10
C PRO A 185 17.38 -12.91 -15.22
N GLN A 186 16.33 -13.45 -15.84
CA GLN A 186 15.39 -14.39 -15.18
C GLN A 186 16.11 -15.57 -14.51
N GLU A 187 17.36 -15.80 -14.85
CA GLU A 187 18.24 -16.81 -14.23
C GLU A 187 18.46 -16.63 -12.71
N HIS A 188 18.21 -15.45 -12.16
CA HIS A 188 18.29 -15.21 -10.71
C HIS A 188 17.09 -15.78 -9.96
N TYR A 189 16.00 -16.09 -10.67
CA TYR A 189 14.77 -16.61 -10.07
C TYR A 189 14.60 -18.08 -10.44
N LYS A 190 15.11 -18.96 -9.59
CA LYS A 190 14.99 -20.43 -9.77
C LYS A 190 14.04 -21.02 -8.71
N GLY A 191 13.39 -22.11 -9.06
CA GLY A 191 12.50 -22.83 -8.16
C GLY A 191 11.28 -22.01 -7.74
N ASN A 192 10.96 -21.98 -6.45
CA ASN A 192 9.79 -21.31 -5.91
C ASN A 192 9.79 -19.77 -6.08
N ASN A 193 10.92 -19.18 -6.43
CA ASN A 193 11.04 -17.75 -6.67
C ASN A 193 10.79 -17.35 -8.14
N LEU A 194 10.52 -18.29 -9.03
CA LEU A 194 10.22 -18.00 -10.43
C LEU A 194 8.93 -17.19 -10.54
N VAL A 195 7.88 -17.63 -9.84
CA VAL A 195 6.62 -16.89 -9.72
C VAL A 195 6.76 -15.89 -8.57
N GLU A 196 6.38 -14.65 -8.82
CA GLU A 196 6.41 -13.59 -7.80
C GLU A 196 5.50 -13.95 -6.62
N TYR A 197 5.83 -13.42 -5.42
CA TYR A 197 5.22 -13.87 -4.17
C TYR A 197 3.71 -13.62 -4.10
N ASN A 198 3.25 -12.39 -4.34
CA ASN A 198 1.83 -12.02 -4.26
C ASN A 198 1.00 -12.73 -5.34
N LEU A 199 1.56 -12.87 -6.55
CA LEU A 199 0.94 -13.67 -7.61
C LEU A 199 0.81 -15.14 -7.20
N ARG A 200 1.85 -15.70 -6.57
CA ARG A 200 1.87 -17.10 -6.14
C ARG A 200 0.90 -17.39 -4.99
N LEU A 201 0.56 -16.38 -4.18
CA LEU A 201 -0.43 -16.55 -3.11
C LEU A 201 -1.81 -16.96 -3.64
N ASP A 202 -2.18 -16.46 -4.86
CA ASP A 202 -3.39 -16.91 -5.55
C ASP A 202 -3.25 -16.77 -7.07
N VAL A 203 -2.74 -17.82 -7.71
CA VAL A 203 -2.59 -17.87 -9.18
C VAL A 203 -3.95 -17.82 -9.88
N ASN A 204 -4.99 -18.42 -9.31
CA ASN A 204 -6.33 -18.42 -9.90
C ASN A 204 -6.94 -17.03 -9.93
N ALA A 205 -6.82 -16.28 -8.84
CA ALA A 205 -7.25 -14.88 -8.79
C ALA A 205 -6.49 -14.02 -9.80
N ALA A 206 -5.17 -14.18 -9.90
CA ALA A 206 -4.37 -13.48 -10.90
C ALA A 206 -4.81 -13.82 -12.33
N ARG A 207 -5.13 -15.08 -12.62
CA ARG A 207 -5.70 -15.51 -13.91
C ARG A 207 -7.03 -14.82 -14.20
N THR A 208 -7.94 -14.77 -13.24
CA THR A 208 -9.22 -14.08 -13.40
C THR A 208 -8.98 -12.60 -13.72
N VAL A 209 -8.15 -11.91 -12.92
CA VAL A 209 -7.93 -10.47 -13.07
C VAL A 209 -7.21 -10.15 -14.39
N PHE A 210 -6.20 -10.89 -14.78
CA PHE A 210 -5.39 -10.60 -15.96
C PHE A 210 -5.99 -11.14 -17.26
N ASN A 211 -6.56 -12.34 -17.23
CA ASN A 211 -6.99 -13.02 -18.45
C ASN A 211 -8.44 -12.71 -18.81
N GLU A 212 -9.33 -12.54 -17.80
CA GLU A 212 -10.77 -12.52 -18.03
C GLU A 212 -11.39 -11.13 -17.74
N SER A 213 -10.87 -10.39 -16.73
CA SER A 213 -11.48 -9.13 -16.33
C SER A 213 -11.16 -7.98 -17.29
N ASP A 214 -11.99 -6.95 -17.23
CA ASP A 214 -11.80 -5.66 -17.91
C ASP A 214 -11.34 -4.53 -16.95
N LEU A 215 -10.87 -4.89 -15.76
CA LEU A 215 -10.37 -3.96 -14.76
C LEU A 215 -9.21 -3.11 -15.31
N THR A 216 -9.22 -1.81 -15.00
CA THR A 216 -8.05 -0.95 -15.21
C THR A 216 -6.98 -1.31 -14.20
N ILE A 217 -5.79 -1.75 -14.68
CA ILE A 217 -4.68 -2.20 -13.82
C ILE A 217 -3.48 -1.26 -13.95
N TRP A 218 -2.96 -0.85 -12.80
CA TRP A 218 -1.65 -0.23 -12.63
C TRP A 218 -0.78 -1.17 -11.83
N GLN A 219 0.17 -1.81 -12.49
CA GLN A 219 1.00 -2.83 -11.88
C GLN A 219 2.36 -2.26 -11.46
N ILE A 220 2.81 -2.66 -10.26
CA ILE A 220 4.14 -2.38 -9.73
C ILE A 220 4.84 -3.74 -9.55
N PRO A 221 5.55 -4.24 -10.59
CA PRO A 221 6.13 -5.57 -10.58
C PRO A 221 7.33 -5.68 -9.64
N ARG A 222 7.82 -6.91 -9.45
CA ARG A 222 8.84 -7.26 -8.45
C ARG A 222 10.14 -6.46 -8.56
N ASP A 223 10.62 -6.18 -9.74
CA ASP A 223 11.84 -5.39 -9.98
C ASP A 223 11.65 -3.90 -9.63
N VAL A 224 10.40 -3.44 -9.62
CA VAL A 224 10.03 -2.06 -9.30
C VAL A 224 9.77 -1.89 -7.80
N TYR A 225 8.93 -2.71 -7.18
CA TYR A 225 8.68 -2.57 -5.75
C TYR A 225 9.94 -2.83 -4.91
N ARG A 226 10.87 -3.65 -5.39
CA ARG A 226 12.18 -3.87 -4.76
C ARG A 226 13.12 -2.65 -4.80
N GLN A 227 12.80 -1.61 -5.55
CA GLN A 227 13.50 -0.32 -5.49
C GLN A 227 13.19 0.42 -4.19
N ALA A 228 12.11 0.07 -3.48
CA ALA A 228 11.74 0.65 -2.19
C ALA A 228 12.61 0.11 -1.04
N LEU A 229 13.93 0.15 -1.23
CA LEU A 229 14.92 -0.20 -0.20
C LEU A 229 15.02 0.92 0.83
N TYR A 230 14.83 0.56 2.09
CA TYR A 230 14.97 1.46 3.22
C TYR A 230 16.14 1.02 4.11
N SER A 231 16.99 1.96 4.50
CA SER A 231 18.16 1.67 5.32
C SER A 231 17.75 1.32 6.75
N MET A 232 18.35 0.27 7.33
CA MET A 232 18.11 -0.07 8.74
C MET A 232 18.65 1.01 9.69
N ALA A 233 19.70 1.74 9.31
CA ALA A 233 20.17 2.89 10.06
C ALA A 233 19.12 4.04 10.05
N GLU A 234 18.45 4.28 8.93
CA GLU A 234 17.33 5.24 8.89
C GLU A 234 16.11 4.75 9.67
N MET A 235 15.89 3.42 9.70
CA MET A 235 14.83 2.82 10.52
C MET A 235 15.05 3.12 12.00
N GLU A 236 16.28 2.93 12.48
CA GLU A 236 16.68 3.21 13.87
C GLU A 236 16.66 4.71 14.20
N ASP A 237 17.14 5.56 13.29
CA ASP A 237 17.25 7.00 13.50
C ASP A 237 15.92 7.73 13.35
N LYS A 238 15.11 7.34 12.35
CA LYS A 238 13.94 8.11 11.93
C LYS A 238 12.60 7.49 12.33
N ILE A 239 12.48 6.16 12.34
CA ILE A 239 11.20 5.49 12.59
C ILE A 239 11.08 5.03 14.04
N ALA A 240 12.06 4.32 14.57
CA ALA A 240 12.01 3.79 15.93
C ALA A 240 11.72 4.86 17.01
N PRO A 241 12.24 6.10 16.92
CA PRO A 241 11.95 7.15 17.91
C PRO A 241 10.54 7.75 17.83
N MET A 242 9.69 7.31 16.89
CA MET A 242 8.35 7.87 16.68
C MET A 242 7.30 7.31 17.66
N GLY A 243 7.66 7.10 18.93
CA GLY A 243 6.77 6.62 19.97
C GLY A 243 6.21 5.23 19.68
N LYS A 244 5.00 4.94 20.18
CA LYS A 244 4.41 3.61 20.10
C LYS A 244 4.26 3.07 18.67
N ILE A 245 3.96 3.92 17.70
CA ILE A 245 3.83 3.48 16.31
C ILE A 245 5.17 3.08 15.70
N GLY A 246 6.23 3.84 15.99
CA GLY A 246 7.59 3.49 15.56
C GLY A 246 8.07 2.18 16.19
N GLU A 247 7.87 2.02 17.51
CA GLU A 247 8.18 0.79 18.24
C GLU A 247 7.43 -0.41 17.67
N TYR A 248 6.13 -0.24 17.36
CA TYR A 248 5.31 -1.29 16.77
C TYR A 248 5.82 -1.72 15.39
N LEU A 249 6.02 -0.76 14.49
CA LEU A 249 6.49 -1.03 13.12
C LEU A 249 7.87 -1.73 13.11
N CYS A 250 8.83 -1.18 13.87
CA CYS A 250 10.16 -1.78 13.99
C CYS A 250 10.12 -3.16 14.65
N GLY A 251 9.24 -3.34 15.63
CA GLY A 251 9.05 -4.62 16.31
C GLY A 251 8.49 -5.71 15.37
N LYS A 252 7.59 -5.33 14.46
CA LYS A 252 7.01 -6.29 13.48
C LYS A 252 7.99 -6.72 12.40
N LEU A 253 9.06 -5.97 12.12
CA LEU A 253 10.15 -6.43 11.25
C LEU A 253 10.91 -7.64 11.85
N GLY A 254 10.92 -7.77 13.17
CA GLY A 254 11.43 -8.95 13.87
C GLY A 254 12.85 -9.33 13.48
N ALA A 255 13.03 -10.57 13.01
CA ALA A 255 14.32 -11.09 12.61
C ALA A 255 14.89 -10.41 11.35
N PHE A 256 14.06 -9.94 10.44
CA PHE A 256 14.48 -9.28 9.20
C PHE A 256 15.34 -8.04 9.48
N ALA A 257 15.00 -7.27 10.52
CA ALA A 257 15.77 -6.11 10.94
C ALA A 257 17.25 -6.40 11.27
N LYS A 258 17.59 -7.68 11.49
CA LYS A 258 18.95 -8.12 11.87
C LYS A 258 19.67 -8.88 10.74
N MET A 259 19.03 -9.07 9.60
CA MET A 259 19.56 -9.91 8.52
C MET A 259 20.36 -9.13 7.49
N ALA A 260 20.10 -7.83 7.34
CA ALA A 260 20.74 -6.98 6.33
C ALA A 260 20.71 -5.50 6.75
N ASP A 261 21.52 -4.67 6.08
CA ASP A 261 21.58 -3.22 6.31
C ASP A 261 20.41 -2.47 5.66
N THR A 262 19.61 -3.16 4.86
CA THR A 262 18.43 -2.59 4.18
C THR A 262 17.25 -3.55 4.25
N TYR A 263 16.05 -2.98 4.20
CA TYR A 263 14.79 -3.71 4.10
C TYR A 263 13.94 -3.17 2.95
N VAL A 264 13.25 -4.06 2.22
CA VAL A 264 12.37 -3.66 1.13
C VAL A 264 11.00 -3.32 1.71
N LEU A 265 10.62 -2.04 1.71
CA LEU A 265 9.26 -1.59 2.04
C LEU A 265 8.38 -1.66 0.78
N GLY A 266 8.20 -2.89 0.26
CA GLY A 266 7.66 -3.18 -1.07
C GLY A 266 6.25 -2.68 -1.33
N ASP A 267 5.42 -2.56 -0.31
CA ASP A 267 4.04 -2.08 -0.42
C ASP A 267 3.92 -0.54 -0.35
N SER A 268 4.94 0.15 0.15
CA SER A 268 4.91 1.60 0.31
C SER A 268 4.66 2.38 -0.99
N PRO A 269 5.07 1.91 -2.20
CA PRO A 269 4.74 2.56 -3.47
C PRO A 269 3.24 2.73 -3.74
N LEU A 270 2.37 1.94 -3.12
CA LEU A 270 0.91 2.11 -3.25
C LEU A 270 0.45 3.52 -2.84
N CYS A 271 0.98 4.05 -1.73
CA CYS A 271 0.68 5.42 -1.30
C CYS A 271 1.28 6.47 -2.25
N LEU A 272 2.51 6.26 -2.72
CA LEU A 272 3.18 7.15 -3.67
C LEU A 272 2.34 7.30 -4.95
N ILE A 273 1.97 6.18 -5.56
CA ILE A 273 1.29 6.15 -6.86
C ILE A 273 -0.16 6.63 -6.77
N SER A 274 -0.87 6.27 -5.70
CA SER A 274 -2.29 6.63 -5.55
C SER A 274 -2.52 8.07 -5.10
N THR A 275 -1.68 8.60 -4.22
CA THR A 275 -2.00 9.81 -3.44
C THR A 275 -0.99 10.94 -3.50
N LEU A 276 0.30 10.65 -3.71
CA LEU A 276 1.35 11.68 -3.78
C LEU A 276 1.45 12.29 -5.18
N THR A 277 0.31 12.66 -5.74
CA THR A 277 0.19 13.28 -7.07
C THR A 277 -0.01 14.78 -6.94
N THR A 278 0.33 15.53 -8.00
CA THR A 278 0.01 16.96 -8.10
C THR A 278 -1.21 17.18 -8.99
N THR A 279 -2.05 18.13 -8.58
CA THR A 279 -3.18 18.60 -9.41
C THR A 279 -2.86 19.89 -10.16
N PHE A 280 -1.74 20.53 -9.82
CA PHE A 280 -1.34 21.78 -10.44
C PHE A 280 -0.73 21.58 -11.83
N GLU A 281 0.04 20.51 -12.00
CA GLU A 281 0.59 20.09 -13.29
C GLU A 281 0.14 18.66 -13.58
N PRO A 282 -0.98 18.47 -14.27
CA PRO A 282 -1.45 17.14 -14.67
C PRO A 282 -0.37 16.42 -15.48
N GLY A 283 -0.04 15.21 -15.10
CA GLY A 283 1.01 14.40 -15.72
C GLY A 283 2.42 14.64 -15.16
N ALA A 284 2.61 15.57 -14.21
CA ALA A 284 3.87 15.65 -13.48
C ALA A 284 4.03 14.41 -12.60
N ALA A 285 5.02 13.61 -12.92
CA ALA A 285 5.35 12.40 -12.16
C ALA A 285 6.86 12.20 -12.17
N SER A 286 7.40 11.80 -11.02
CA SER A 286 8.80 11.39 -10.88
C SER A 286 8.97 9.87 -10.94
N SER A 287 7.86 9.12 -10.95
CA SER A 287 7.83 7.69 -11.22
C SER A 287 7.49 7.44 -12.70
N PHE A 288 8.14 6.46 -13.31
CA PHE A 288 7.94 6.14 -14.73
C PHE A 288 7.16 4.85 -14.91
N TYR A 289 6.24 4.86 -15.88
CA TYR A 289 5.50 3.69 -16.32
C TYR A 289 5.47 3.56 -17.84
N GLU A 290 5.11 2.39 -18.32
CA GLU A 290 4.76 2.12 -19.70
C GLU A 290 3.32 1.59 -19.80
N VAL A 291 2.65 1.94 -20.88
CA VAL A 291 1.40 1.28 -21.29
C VAL A 291 1.79 0.10 -22.18
N THR A 292 1.44 -1.09 -21.74
CA THR A 292 1.80 -2.32 -22.44
C THR A 292 0.65 -3.33 -22.38
N LYS A 293 0.72 -4.36 -23.22
CA LYS A 293 -0.26 -5.47 -23.19
C LYS A 293 -0.06 -6.31 -21.93
N ALA A 294 -1.17 -6.58 -21.24
CA ALA A 294 -1.16 -7.51 -20.13
C ALA A 294 -0.70 -8.90 -20.60
N PRO A 295 0.17 -9.60 -19.88
CA PRO A 295 0.48 -10.99 -20.17
C PRO A 295 -0.75 -11.89 -19.89
N HIS A 296 -0.82 -13.00 -20.53
CA HIS A 296 -1.71 -14.08 -20.10
C HIS A 296 -1.04 -14.84 -18.94
N ILE A 297 -1.72 -15.00 -17.82
CA ILE A 297 -1.22 -15.77 -16.69
C ILE A 297 -1.53 -17.24 -16.91
N THR A 298 -0.48 -18.07 -16.91
CA THR A 298 -0.63 -19.53 -17.08
C THR A 298 -1.15 -20.18 -15.78
N GLU A 299 -1.52 -21.45 -15.85
CA GLU A 299 -1.94 -22.26 -14.69
C GLU A 299 -0.84 -22.37 -13.60
N THR A 300 0.42 -22.20 -14.00
CA THR A 300 1.56 -22.23 -13.09
C THR A 300 1.99 -20.84 -12.61
N GLY A 301 1.24 -19.79 -12.95
CA GLY A 301 1.54 -18.41 -12.56
C GLY A 301 2.59 -17.72 -13.44
N LEU A 302 3.03 -18.35 -14.54
CA LEU A 302 4.00 -17.74 -15.45
C LEU A 302 3.33 -16.79 -16.44
N TYR A 303 4.08 -15.82 -16.94
CA TYR A 303 3.65 -14.89 -17.98
C TYR A 303 3.80 -15.51 -19.37
N ASP A 304 2.73 -15.47 -20.16
CA ASP A 304 2.71 -15.80 -21.58
C ASP A 304 2.41 -14.55 -22.41
N PHE A 305 3.43 -13.95 -22.97
CA PHE A 305 3.32 -12.76 -23.82
C PHE A 305 2.88 -13.06 -25.24
N SER A 306 2.76 -14.33 -25.62
CA SER A 306 2.23 -14.73 -26.94
C SER A 306 0.71 -14.54 -27.05
N LYS A 307 0.03 -14.37 -25.92
CA LYS A 307 -1.42 -14.18 -25.80
C LYS A 307 -1.74 -12.88 -25.04
N PRO A 308 -1.30 -11.73 -25.52
CA PRO A 308 -1.62 -10.48 -24.86
C PRO A 308 -3.08 -10.15 -25.03
N ASN A 309 -3.69 -9.55 -24.00
CA ASN A 309 -5.07 -9.08 -24.05
C ASN A 309 -5.14 -7.54 -24.05
N ARG A 310 -5.70 -6.91 -23.03
CA ARG A 310 -5.86 -5.46 -22.91
C ARG A 310 -4.55 -4.76 -22.56
N GLU A 311 -4.58 -3.43 -22.67
CA GLU A 311 -3.49 -2.58 -22.19
C GLU A 311 -3.62 -2.36 -20.68
N ILE A 312 -2.47 -2.34 -20.02
CA ILE A 312 -2.31 -2.00 -18.61
C ILE A 312 -1.15 -1.02 -18.44
N ILE A 313 -1.14 -0.33 -17.30
CA ILE A 313 0.01 0.48 -16.89
C ILE A 313 0.96 -0.40 -16.07
N VAL A 314 2.24 -0.41 -16.46
CA VAL A 314 3.30 -1.12 -15.72
C VAL A 314 4.38 -0.11 -15.33
N TYR A 315 4.57 0.06 -14.03
CA TYR A 315 5.62 0.93 -13.51
C TYR A 315 7.00 0.32 -13.76
N LYS A 316 7.98 1.18 -14.02
CA LYS A 316 9.39 0.82 -14.27
C LYS A 316 10.32 1.37 -13.21
N THR A 317 10.01 2.55 -12.71
CA THR A 317 10.74 3.17 -11.61
C THR A 317 9.77 3.91 -10.70
N ILE A 318 10.17 4.04 -9.44
CA ILE A 318 9.45 4.81 -8.42
C ILE A 318 10.35 5.89 -7.83
N ASP A 319 9.78 7.04 -7.47
CA ASP A 319 10.52 8.08 -6.74
C ASP A 319 10.64 7.71 -5.26
N THR A 320 11.68 6.95 -4.93
CA THR A 320 11.95 6.52 -3.55
C THR A 320 12.27 7.70 -2.62
N ARG A 321 12.85 8.80 -3.16
CA ARG A 321 13.11 10.01 -2.38
C ARG A 321 11.79 10.65 -1.92
N LEU A 322 10.84 10.86 -2.83
CA LEU A 322 9.54 11.44 -2.48
C LEU A 322 8.79 10.51 -1.52
N LEU A 323 8.76 9.22 -1.83
CA LEU A 323 8.11 8.18 -1.04
C LEU A 323 8.54 8.24 0.43
N PHE A 324 9.84 8.09 0.68
CA PHE A 324 10.35 7.98 2.04
C PHE A 324 10.38 9.32 2.77
N SER A 325 10.69 10.42 2.07
CA SER A 325 10.67 11.75 2.70
C SER A 325 9.25 12.15 3.15
N ASP A 326 8.21 11.80 2.38
CA ASP A 326 6.81 12.07 2.77
C ASP A 326 6.38 11.15 3.92
N MET A 327 6.68 9.85 3.83
CA MET A 327 6.39 8.86 4.88
C MET A 327 6.99 9.28 6.23
N GLU A 328 8.29 9.53 6.29
CA GLU A 328 8.99 9.96 7.51
C GLU A 328 8.42 11.25 8.08
N SER A 329 8.10 12.21 7.20
CA SER A 329 7.55 13.50 7.62
C SER A 329 6.14 13.34 8.19
N ARG A 330 5.29 12.52 7.61
CA ARG A 330 3.92 12.26 8.13
C ARG A 330 3.97 11.53 9.45
N PHE A 331 4.80 10.51 9.58
CA PHE A 331 4.97 9.78 10.84
C PHE A 331 5.40 10.73 11.96
N ARG A 332 6.42 11.56 11.70
CA ARG A 332 6.90 12.56 12.66
C ARG A 332 5.85 13.62 13.02
N LEU A 333 5.04 14.06 12.05
CA LEU A 333 3.98 15.03 12.31
C LEU A 333 2.84 14.45 13.14
N ALA A 334 2.53 13.18 12.96
CA ALA A 334 1.49 12.48 13.71
C ALA A 334 1.88 12.19 15.17
N THR A 335 3.18 12.20 15.50
CA THR A 335 3.69 11.88 16.84
C THR A 335 4.07 13.13 17.66
N ARG A 336 3.84 14.33 17.15
CA ARG A 336 4.01 15.62 17.85
C ARG A 336 2.77 16.01 18.63
#